data_a71596d29090cd2ca0b1cd2f6e5eea6f
#
_entry.id   a71596d29090cd2ca0b1cd2f6e5eea6f
#
_cell.length_a   1.000
_cell.length_b   1.000
_cell.length_c   1.000
_cell.angle_alpha   90.00
_cell.angle_beta   90.00
_cell.angle_gamma   90.00
#
_symmetry.space_group_name_H-M   'P 1'
#
loop_
_entity.id
_entity.type
_entity.pdbx_description
1 polymer ?
#
loop_
_entity_poly.entity_id
_entity_poly.type
_entity_poly.pdbx_seq_one_letter_code
_entity_poly.pdbx_strand_id
1 'polypeptide(L)'
;MSKKQKVAGNIANFVDERTGLGRGLKRNLGKVFPDHWSFMLGEVALYSFIILLLSGTFLTFFFVPSQEEIVYQGNYAPLAGLKMSQAYASTVDMSFDVRGGMLMRQIHHWSALLFLAAMVAHLLRIFFTGAYRKPREFNWLIGVGLLTLGIVEGFLGYSLPDDLLSGTGIRIAEAIIQAIPLVGTYLAFFLFGGEFPGTLFISRIYTIHVLLVPGIILALITVHLMLVWIQKHTQYPGPGRTNNNVVGFPLLPIYMAKAGGFFFIVFGVTAFLGAVASINPIWLYGPYNPSQISAGSQPDWYMGWLDGLVRMAPNWEIHAWGHTLSLNILIPGVIVPGILFTLMALWPFIESWISGDKRSHHLLERPRNAPTRTAIGAMSLTFIMVALINGGNDLIATHFGLSINQIMWFARFGVFVLPPIAYVVTKRICLGLQHKDREIVLHGRETGRLVMLPHGEFIEVHEPVDQYKRYALTQHEQYAPAELELTDQNGVARPGSWKEKIRVRLSKGMYGEQVSKPTEKDLLEIEGHH
;
A
#
# COMPACT_ATOMS: atom_id res chain seq x y z
N MET A 1 48.56 -10.74 15.45
CA MET A 1 47.61 -11.27 14.47
C MET A 1 47.88 -12.77 14.29
N SER A 2 46.83 -13.59 14.40
CA SER A 2 46.94 -15.04 14.18
C SER A 2 47.25 -15.33 12.70
N LYS A 3 47.83 -16.53 12.40
CA LYS A 3 48.14 -16.95 11.03
C LYS A 3 46.88 -16.90 10.12
N LYS A 4 45.69 -17.17 10.68
CA LYS A 4 44.40 -17.06 10.00
C LYS A 4 44.04 -15.59 9.64
N GLN A 5 44.31 -14.62 10.52
CA GLN A 5 44.08 -13.19 10.27
C GLN A 5 44.99 -12.63 9.18
N LYS A 6 46.25 -13.10 9.09
CA LYS A 6 47.20 -12.72 8.03
C LYS A 6 46.74 -13.24 6.66
N VAL A 7 46.26 -14.51 6.59
CA VAL A 7 45.75 -15.07 5.33
C VAL A 7 44.48 -14.35 4.88
N ALA A 8 43.51 -14.10 5.78
CA ALA A 8 42.30 -13.34 5.45
C ALA A 8 42.63 -11.91 4.98
N GLY A 9 43.61 -11.24 5.62
CA GLY A 9 44.08 -9.91 5.20
C GLY A 9 44.69 -9.92 3.80
N ASN A 10 45.49 -10.92 3.48
CA ASN A 10 46.08 -11.05 2.16
C ASN A 10 45.04 -11.31 1.07
N ILE A 11 44.06 -12.14 1.32
CA ILE A 11 42.95 -12.39 0.39
C ILE A 11 42.14 -11.10 0.19
N ALA A 12 41.82 -10.39 1.27
CA ALA A 12 41.07 -9.13 1.19
C ALA A 12 41.83 -8.07 0.37
N ASN A 13 43.14 -7.93 0.60
CA ASN A 13 43.99 -7.02 -0.17
C ASN A 13 44.08 -7.42 -1.66
N PHE A 14 44.24 -8.73 -1.93
CA PHE A 14 44.29 -9.24 -3.32
C PHE A 14 42.99 -8.92 -4.08
N VAL A 15 41.82 -9.06 -3.42
CA VAL A 15 40.50 -8.74 -4.02
C VAL A 15 40.39 -7.22 -4.18
N ASP A 16 40.75 -6.43 -3.17
CA ASP A 16 40.61 -4.97 -3.21
C ASP A 16 41.51 -4.30 -4.26
N GLU A 17 42.74 -4.76 -4.41
CA GLU A 17 43.66 -4.27 -5.44
C GLU A 17 43.14 -4.46 -6.87
N ARG A 18 42.33 -5.51 -7.11
CA ARG A 18 41.79 -5.85 -8.44
C ARG A 18 40.43 -5.29 -8.72
N THR A 19 39.62 -5.07 -7.69
CA THR A 19 38.19 -4.71 -7.82
C THR A 19 37.86 -3.33 -7.26
N GLY A 20 38.74 -2.75 -6.42
CA GLY A 20 38.45 -1.51 -5.68
C GLY A 20 37.29 -1.66 -4.68
N LEU A 21 36.89 -2.90 -4.38
CA LEU A 21 35.72 -3.22 -3.54
C LEU A 21 35.82 -2.65 -2.12
N GLY A 22 37.03 -2.61 -1.53
CA GLY A 22 37.19 -2.13 -0.15
C GLY A 22 36.83 -0.67 0.04
N ARG A 23 37.20 0.20 -0.88
CA ARG A 23 36.82 1.62 -0.85
C ARG A 23 35.33 1.82 -1.09
N GLY A 24 34.76 1.11 -2.07
CA GLY A 24 33.33 1.09 -2.35
C GLY A 24 32.53 0.56 -1.16
N LEU A 25 32.95 -0.55 -0.57
CA LEU A 25 32.32 -1.18 0.56
C LEU A 25 32.34 -0.27 1.80
N LYS A 26 33.50 0.32 2.15
CA LYS A 26 33.63 1.24 3.28
C LYS A 26 32.71 2.46 3.15
N ARG A 27 32.62 3.04 1.96
CA ARG A 27 31.72 4.16 1.67
C ARG A 27 30.26 3.77 1.82
N ASN A 28 29.88 2.60 1.33
CA ASN A 28 28.50 2.13 1.34
C ASN A 28 28.07 1.66 2.73
N LEU A 29 28.91 0.96 3.46
CA LEU A 29 28.62 0.49 4.84
C LEU A 29 28.56 1.64 5.86
N GLY A 30 29.22 2.77 5.58
CA GLY A 30 29.11 3.99 6.38
C GLY A 30 27.90 4.87 6.05
N LYS A 31 27.04 4.49 5.09
CA LYS A 31 25.87 5.27 4.71
C LYS A 31 24.88 5.39 5.88
N VAL A 32 24.36 6.61 6.06
CA VAL A 32 23.46 6.93 7.18
C VAL A 32 22.01 6.73 6.78
N PHE A 33 21.23 6.09 7.67
CA PHE A 33 19.79 5.88 7.54
C PHE A 33 19.06 6.61 8.68
N PRO A 34 17.97 7.33 8.38
CA PRO A 34 17.20 8.01 9.42
C PRO A 34 16.47 7.00 10.30
N ASP A 35 16.40 7.31 11.60
CA ASP A 35 15.74 6.45 12.58
C ASP A 35 14.33 6.99 12.88
N HIS A 36 13.31 6.31 12.36
CA HIS A 36 11.91 6.59 12.65
C HIS A 36 11.07 5.35 12.34
N TRP A 37 10.16 5.00 13.26
CA TRP A 37 9.33 3.79 13.15
C TRP A 37 8.58 3.64 11.81
N SER A 38 8.11 4.75 11.23
CA SER A 38 7.36 4.71 9.96
C SER A 38 8.20 4.28 8.75
N PHE A 39 9.53 4.28 8.86
CA PHE A 39 10.40 3.76 7.82
C PHE A 39 10.43 2.22 7.83
N MET A 40 10.12 1.62 8.98
CA MET A 40 10.07 0.16 9.14
C MET A 40 8.92 -0.50 8.38
N LEU A 41 7.89 0.23 7.96
CA LEU A 41 6.76 -0.34 7.18
C LEU A 41 7.22 -1.03 5.88
N GLY A 42 8.20 -0.43 5.17
CA GLY A 42 8.80 -1.07 3.99
C GLY A 42 9.64 -2.30 4.34
N GLU A 43 10.27 -2.32 5.53
CA GLU A 43 11.01 -3.47 6.02
C GLU A 43 10.09 -4.64 6.37
N VAL A 44 8.92 -4.38 7.00
CA VAL A 44 7.91 -5.43 7.25
C VAL A 44 7.50 -6.09 5.93
N ALA A 45 7.23 -5.31 4.89
CA ALA A 45 6.90 -5.85 3.58
C ALA A 45 8.04 -6.71 3.02
N LEU A 46 9.28 -6.20 3.04
CA LEU A 46 10.46 -6.94 2.56
C LEU A 46 10.67 -8.26 3.32
N TYR A 47 10.56 -8.23 4.64
CA TYR A 47 10.76 -9.42 5.47
C TYR A 47 9.65 -10.45 5.28
N SER A 48 8.41 -10.00 5.17
CA SER A 48 7.29 -10.87 4.83
C SER A 48 7.48 -11.54 3.47
N PHE A 49 8.00 -10.80 2.47
CA PHE A 49 8.32 -11.37 1.15
C PHE A 49 9.43 -12.42 1.22
N ILE A 50 10.48 -12.21 2.02
CA ILE A 50 11.53 -13.22 2.24
C ILE A 50 10.93 -14.49 2.87
N ILE A 51 10.06 -14.33 3.88
CA ILE A 51 9.38 -15.46 4.53
C ILE A 51 8.49 -16.20 3.51
N LEU A 52 7.78 -15.46 2.62
CA LEU A 52 6.98 -16.04 1.54
C LEU A 52 7.82 -16.89 0.59
N LEU A 53 8.98 -16.41 0.16
CA LEU A 53 9.89 -17.17 -0.70
C LEU A 53 10.37 -18.46 -0.02
N LEU A 54 10.75 -18.39 1.25
CA LEU A 54 11.24 -19.54 2.00
C LEU A 54 10.13 -20.57 2.26
N SER A 55 8.99 -20.12 2.76
CA SER A 55 7.85 -21.01 3.05
C SER A 55 7.22 -21.53 1.74
N GLY A 56 7.11 -20.72 0.70
CA GLY A 56 6.63 -21.12 -0.61
C GLY A 56 7.50 -22.20 -1.24
N THR A 57 8.83 -22.06 -1.17
CA THR A 57 9.76 -23.11 -1.64
C THR A 57 9.51 -24.44 -0.92
N PHE A 58 9.25 -24.43 0.40
CA PHE A 58 8.87 -25.65 1.11
C PHE A 58 7.58 -26.26 0.57
N LEU A 59 6.54 -25.44 0.34
CA LEU A 59 5.24 -25.90 -0.11
C LEU A 59 5.30 -26.53 -1.53
N THR A 60 6.19 -26.04 -2.40
CA THR A 60 6.33 -26.60 -3.77
C THR A 60 6.77 -28.07 -3.79
N PHE A 61 7.41 -28.57 -2.75
CA PHE A 61 7.82 -29.98 -2.68
C PHE A 61 6.64 -30.94 -2.48
N PHE A 62 5.49 -30.45 -2.02
CA PHE A 62 4.35 -31.29 -1.65
C PHE A 62 3.08 -31.01 -2.45
N PHE A 63 2.99 -29.88 -3.12
CA PHE A 63 1.82 -29.49 -3.90
C PHE A 63 1.82 -30.10 -5.30
N VAL A 64 0.67 -30.63 -5.73
CA VAL A 64 0.47 -31.19 -7.08
C VAL A 64 -0.43 -30.26 -7.90
N PRO A 65 0.08 -29.51 -8.88
CA PRO A 65 -0.69 -28.53 -9.63
C PRO A 65 -1.53 -29.15 -10.75
N SER A 66 -2.49 -30.00 -10.39
CA SER A 66 -3.34 -30.74 -11.33
C SER A 66 -4.81 -30.70 -10.94
N GLN A 67 -5.67 -30.48 -11.92
CA GLN A 67 -7.13 -30.56 -11.78
C GLN A 67 -7.69 -31.97 -12.15
N GLU A 68 -6.82 -32.95 -12.36
CA GLU A 68 -7.25 -34.34 -12.55
C GLU A 68 -8.04 -34.83 -11.33
N GLU A 69 -9.24 -35.39 -11.59
CA GLU A 69 -10.13 -35.87 -10.53
C GLU A 69 -9.65 -37.21 -10.00
N ILE A 70 -9.50 -37.30 -8.69
CA ILE A 70 -9.17 -38.50 -7.96
C ILE A 70 -10.18 -38.78 -6.85
N VAL A 71 -10.25 -40.02 -6.37
CA VAL A 71 -10.95 -40.35 -5.12
C VAL A 71 -9.96 -40.27 -3.98
N TYR A 72 -10.22 -39.38 -3.01
CA TYR A 72 -9.35 -39.13 -1.87
C TYR A 72 -9.23 -40.39 -0.97
N GLN A 73 -8.02 -40.82 -0.70
CA GLN A 73 -7.70 -41.97 0.17
C GLN A 73 -6.67 -41.62 1.25
N GLY A 74 -6.40 -40.31 1.47
CA GLY A 74 -5.47 -39.84 2.50
C GLY A 74 -6.01 -39.95 3.92
N ASN A 75 -5.20 -39.54 4.89
CA ASN A 75 -5.46 -39.77 6.32
C ASN A 75 -6.55 -38.83 6.90
N TYR A 76 -6.98 -37.79 6.20
CA TYR A 76 -8.05 -36.92 6.68
C TYR A 76 -9.43 -37.56 6.45
N ALA A 77 -9.86 -38.39 7.41
CA ALA A 77 -11.05 -39.23 7.33
C ALA A 77 -12.35 -38.52 6.87
N PRO A 78 -12.66 -37.24 7.23
CA PRO A 78 -13.87 -36.57 6.77
C PRO A 78 -13.99 -36.41 5.25
N LEU A 79 -12.88 -36.47 4.51
CA LEU A 79 -12.86 -36.36 3.05
C LEU A 79 -12.63 -37.70 2.34
N ALA A 80 -12.44 -38.79 3.09
CA ALA A 80 -12.18 -40.13 2.51
C ALA A 80 -13.32 -40.58 1.59
N GLY A 81 -12.99 -41.02 0.41
CA GLY A 81 -13.97 -41.50 -0.62
C GLY A 81 -14.61 -40.38 -1.44
N LEU A 82 -14.35 -39.11 -1.17
CA LEU A 82 -14.86 -37.99 -1.99
C LEU A 82 -13.98 -37.83 -3.25
N LYS A 83 -14.63 -37.44 -4.34
CA LYS A 83 -13.97 -37.01 -5.55
C LYS A 83 -13.49 -35.57 -5.41
N MET A 84 -12.25 -35.31 -5.83
CA MET A 84 -11.61 -34.01 -5.76
C MET A 84 -10.45 -33.92 -6.75
N SER A 85 -9.96 -32.71 -7.02
CA SER A 85 -8.74 -32.51 -7.80
C SER A 85 -7.50 -32.95 -7.04
N GLN A 86 -6.44 -33.34 -7.75
CA GLN A 86 -5.14 -33.61 -7.13
C GLN A 86 -4.57 -32.39 -6.38
N ALA A 87 -4.84 -31.17 -6.87
CA ALA A 87 -4.43 -29.93 -6.20
C ALA A 87 -5.06 -29.81 -4.81
N TYR A 88 -6.36 -30.05 -4.69
CA TYR A 88 -7.04 -30.03 -3.40
C TYR A 88 -6.54 -31.17 -2.48
N ALA A 89 -6.47 -32.40 -3.00
CA ALA A 89 -6.00 -33.56 -2.24
C ALA A 89 -4.58 -33.33 -1.68
N SER A 90 -3.64 -32.90 -2.54
CA SER A 90 -2.26 -32.64 -2.10
C SER A 90 -2.15 -31.51 -1.07
N THR A 91 -3.05 -30.52 -1.12
CA THR A 91 -3.10 -29.45 -0.09
C THR A 91 -3.62 -29.97 1.26
N VAL A 92 -4.58 -30.91 1.24
CA VAL A 92 -5.08 -31.60 2.44
C VAL A 92 -3.96 -32.47 3.01
N ASP A 93 -3.32 -33.31 2.20
CA ASP A 93 -2.21 -34.18 2.62
C ASP A 93 -1.04 -33.36 3.16
N MET A 94 -0.66 -32.27 2.49
CA MET A 94 0.35 -31.34 2.99
C MET A 94 -0.01 -30.80 4.39
N SER A 95 -1.30 -30.54 4.63
CA SER A 95 -1.75 -29.98 5.90
C SER A 95 -1.74 -31.00 7.04
N PHE A 96 -2.03 -32.27 6.78
CA PHE A 96 -2.25 -33.30 7.80
C PHE A 96 -1.19 -34.40 7.84
N ASP A 97 -0.56 -34.73 6.71
CA ASP A 97 0.39 -35.84 6.63
C ASP A 97 1.85 -35.39 6.64
N VAL A 98 2.13 -34.17 6.12
CA VAL A 98 3.48 -33.63 6.12
C VAL A 98 3.80 -33.00 7.48
N ARG A 99 4.90 -33.48 8.10
CA ARG A 99 5.35 -32.91 9.39
C ARG A 99 5.65 -31.40 9.23
N GLY A 100 4.92 -30.56 9.95
CA GLY A 100 5.03 -29.10 9.88
C GLY A 100 4.35 -28.47 8.65
N GLY A 101 3.72 -29.25 7.78
CA GLY A 101 3.10 -28.76 6.56
C GLY A 101 1.98 -27.77 6.84
N MET A 102 1.09 -28.05 7.80
CA MET A 102 0.08 -27.11 8.26
C MET A 102 0.71 -25.79 8.70
N LEU A 103 1.74 -25.83 9.55
CA LEU A 103 2.42 -24.64 10.06
C LEU A 103 3.02 -23.83 8.91
N MET A 104 3.72 -24.48 7.98
CA MET A 104 4.37 -23.78 6.85
C MET A 104 3.34 -23.15 5.92
N ARG A 105 2.20 -23.82 5.67
CA ARG A 105 1.09 -23.25 4.90
C ARG A 105 0.48 -22.04 5.59
N GLN A 106 0.31 -22.11 6.91
CA GLN A 106 -0.23 -21.00 7.71
C GLN A 106 0.76 -19.81 7.78
N ILE A 107 2.07 -20.07 7.98
CA ILE A 107 3.10 -19.03 7.93
C ILE A 107 3.09 -18.33 6.56
N HIS A 108 3.00 -19.11 5.47
CA HIS A 108 2.93 -18.57 4.13
C HIS A 108 1.74 -17.63 3.95
N HIS A 109 0.55 -18.08 4.31
CA HIS A 109 -0.67 -17.28 4.16
C HIS A 109 -0.67 -16.03 5.07
N TRP A 110 -0.28 -16.15 6.36
CA TRP A 110 -0.14 -14.98 7.24
C TRP A 110 0.90 -13.98 6.74
N SER A 111 2.01 -14.48 6.19
CA SER A 111 3.03 -13.61 5.59
C SER A 111 2.51 -12.90 4.35
N ALA A 112 1.63 -13.51 3.54
CA ALA A 112 1.00 -12.87 2.40
C ALA A 112 0.06 -11.73 2.83
N LEU A 113 -0.78 -11.97 3.85
CA LEU A 113 -1.65 -10.95 4.41
C LEU A 113 -0.86 -9.77 5.00
N LEU A 114 0.23 -10.06 5.72
CA LEU A 114 1.09 -9.05 6.32
C LEU A 114 1.89 -8.27 5.25
N PHE A 115 2.38 -8.96 4.21
CA PHE A 115 3.08 -8.35 3.08
C PHE A 115 2.22 -7.27 2.43
N LEU A 116 0.98 -7.60 2.08
CA LEU A 116 0.05 -6.66 1.47
C LEU A 116 -0.36 -5.53 2.42
N ALA A 117 -0.63 -5.84 3.68
CA ALA A 117 -0.96 -4.82 4.68
C ALA A 117 0.19 -3.83 4.88
N ALA A 118 1.43 -4.33 4.95
CA ALA A 118 2.62 -3.50 5.08
C ALA A 118 2.86 -2.64 3.83
N MET A 119 2.65 -3.20 2.63
CA MET A 119 2.76 -2.43 1.38
C MET A 119 1.72 -1.29 1.32
N VAL A 120 0.46 -1.56 1.66
CA VAL A 120 -0.59 -0.54 1.73
C VAL A 120 -0.23 0.54 2.75
N ALA A 121 0.15 0.16 3.97
CA ALA A 121 0.54 1.11 5.01
C ALA A 121 1.77 1.93 4.60
N HIS A 122 2.76 1.30 3.96
CA HIS A 122 3.94 1.96 3.43
C HIS A 122 3.58 2.96 2.33
N LEU A 123 2.75 2.59 1.38
CA LEU A 123 2.28 3.45 0.30
C LEU A 123 1.50 4.65 0.85
N LEU A 124 0.59 4.44 1.79
CA LEU A 124 -0.15 5.51 2.46
C LEU A 124 0.79 6.48 3.19
N ARG A 125 1.78 5.95 3.92
CA ARG A 125 2.81 6.77 4.57
C ARG A 125 3.56 7.63 3.55
N ILE A 126 4.02 7.05 2.43
CA ILE A 126 4.71 7.77 1.35
C ILE A 126 3.81 8.87 0.77
N PHE A 127 2.53 8.56 0.52
CA PHE A 127 1.54 9.52 0.01
C PHE A 127 1.30 10.68 0.97
N PHE A 128 0.91 10.40 2.20
CA PHE A 128 0.55 11.45 3.16
C PHE A 128 1.71 12.36 3.56
N THR A 129 2.95 11.86 3.49
CA THR A 129 4.14 12.65 3.81
C THR A 129 4.82 13.28 2.60
N GLY A 130 4.30 13.07 1.38
CA GLY A 130 4.88 13.60 0.14
C GLY A 130 6.27 13.05 -0.17
N ALA A 131 6.58 11.84 0.32
CA ALA A 131 7.89 11.22 0.12
C ALA A 131 8.17 10.81 -1.34
N TYR A 132 7.12 10.69 -2.15
CA TYR A 132 7.18 10.38 -3.60
C TYR A 132 7.65 11.57 -4.46
N ARG A 133 7.71 12.79 -3.93
CA ARG A 133 8.15 13.97 -4.69
C ARG A 133 9.57 13.81 -5.21
N LYS A 134 9.92 14.60 -6.21
CA LYS A 134 11.24 14.55 -6.86
C LYS A 134 12.37 14.40 -5.83
N PRO A 135 13.29 13.44 -6.05
CA PRO A 135 13.56 12.63 -7.26
C PRO A 135 12.94 11.22 -7.22
N ARG A 136 11.85 10.97 -6.47
CA ARG A 136 11.33 9.62 -6.15
C ARG A 136 10.07 9.22 -6.91
N GLU A 137 9.70 9.96 -7.96
CA GLU A 137 8.51 9.70 -8.77
C GLU A 137 8.53 8.30 -9.40
N PHE A 138 9.68 7.89 -9.96
CA PHE A 138 9.83 6.55 -10.52
C PHE A 138 9.83 5.45 -9.44
N ASN A 139 10.38 5.75 -8.26
CA ASN A 139 10.34 4.81 -7.14
C ASN A 139 8.91 4.60 -6.62
N TRP A 140 8.08 5.63 -6.68
CA TRP A 140 6.65 5.52 -6.41
C TRP A 140 5.93 4.65 -7.45
N LEU A 141 6.19 4.83 -8.75
CA LEU A 141 5.64 3.99 -9.82
C LEU A 141 5.95 2.50 -9.58
N ILE A 142 7.20 2.20 -9.23
CA ILE A 142 7.61 0.83 -8.89
C ILE A 142 6.83 0.34 -7.66
N GLY A 143 6.66 1.17 -6.64
CA GLY A 143 5.89 0.83 -5.44
C GLY A 143 4.43 0.50 -5.74
N VAL A 144 3.77 1.27 -6.62
CA VAL A 144 2.41 0.98 -7.10
C VAL A 144 2.37 -0.31 -7.91
N GLY A 145 3.36 -0.53 -8.78
CA GLY A 145 3.52 -1.78 -9.52
C GLY A 145 3.69 -2.99 -8.60
N LEU A 146 4.51 -2.87 -7.55
CA LEU A 146 4.70 -3.90 -6.53
C LEU A 146 3.40 -4.22 -5.79
N LEU A 147 2.62 -3.20 -5.40
CA LEU A 147 1.32 -3.43 -4.75
C LEU A 147 0.35 -4.14 -5.69
N THR A 148 0.27 -3.71 -6.96
CA THR A 148 -0.60 -4.34 -7.97
C THR A 148 -0.23 -5.81 -8.17
N LEU A 149 1.06 -6.09 -8.37
CA LEU A 149 1.56 -7.46 -8.53
C LEU A 149 1.38 -8.29 -7.26
N GLY A 150 1.55 -7.69 -6.07
CA GLY A 150 1.30 -8.36 -4.79
C GLY A 150 -0.15 -8.79 -4.62
N ILE A 151 -1.12 -7.95 -5.03
CA ILE A 151 -2.55 -8.30 -5.02
C ILE A 151 -2.82 -9.47 -5.97
N VAL A 152 -2.29 -9.41 -7.19
CA VAL A 152 -2.42 -10.50 -8.18
C VAL A 152 -1.79 -11.78 -7.66
N GLU A 153 -0.58 -11.70 -7.12
CA GLU A 153 0.17 -12.83 -6.57
C GLU A 153 -0.56 -13.50 -5.41
N GLY A 154 -1.11 -12.69 -4.49
CA GLY A 154 -1.91 -13.19 -3.38
C GLY A 154 -3.17 -13.93 -3.87
N PHE A 155 -3.87 -13.38 -4.86
CA PHE A 155 -5.04 -14.02 -5.46
C PHE A 155 -4.69 -15.34 -6.17
N LEU A 156 -3.59 -15.39 -6.91
CA LEU A 156 -3.13 -16.61 -7.57
C LEU A 156 -2.81 -17.70 -6.55
N GLY A 157 -2.06 -17.36 -5.48
CA GLY A 157 -1.71 -18.32 -4.42
C GLY A 157 -2.92 -18.82 -3.62
N TYR A 158 -3.84 -17.92 -3.29
CA TYR A 158 -5.12 -18.24 -2.66
C TYR A 158 -5.95 -19.22 -3.50
N SER A 159 -5.82 -19.17 -4.82
CA SER A 159 -6.59 -19.97 -5.77
C SER A 159 -6.04 -21.38 -6.01
N LEU A 160 -4.78 -21.66 -5.62
CA LEU A 160 -4.12 -22.94 -5.90
C LEU A 160 -4.78 -24.17 -5.25
N PRO A 161 -5.30 -24.10 -4.01
CA PRO A 161 -5.88 -25.26 -3.35
C PRO A 161 -7.11 -25.86 -4.04
N ASP A 162 -7.75 -25.16 -4.96
CA ASP A 162 -8.94 -25.62 -5.70
C ASP A 162 -10.10 -26.03 -4.77
N ASP A 163 -10.28 -25.30 -3.69
CA ASP A 163 -11.38 -25.44 -2.75
C ASP A 163 -12.63 -24.65 -3.19
N LEU A 164 -13.77 -24.93 -2.59
CA LEU A 164 -15.04 -24.30 -2.96
C LEU A 164 -15.04 -22.77 -2.81
N LEU A 165 -14.33 -22.23 -1.80
CA LEU A 165 -14.22 -20.80 -1.58
C LEU A 165 -13.38 -20.13 -2.67
N SER A 166 -12.16 -20.62 -2.91
CA SER A 166 -11.26 -20.06 -3.92
C SER A 166 -11.80 -20.26 -5.33
N GLY A 167 -12.41 -21.40 -5.62
CA GLY A 167 -13.05 -21.69 -6.92
C GLY A 167 -14.21 -20.74 -7.22
N THR A 168 -14.99 -20.34 -6.22
CA THR A 168 -16.01 -19.29 -6.37
C THR A 168 -15.36 -17.95 -6.74
N GLY A 169 -14.26 -17.58 -6.09
CA GLY A 169 -13.48 -16.38 -6.42
C GLY A 169 -12.90 -16.39 -7.83
N ILE A 170 -12.38 -17.53 -8.27
CA ILE A 170 -11.87 -17.72 -9.64
C ILE A 170 -12.98 -17.50 -10.67
N ARG A 171 -14.18 -18.03 -10.43
CA ARG A 171 -15.34 -17.85 -11.33
C ARG A 171 -15.74 -16.37 -11.46
N ILE A 172 -15.68 -15.61 -10.37
CA ILE A 172 -15.91 -14.16 -10.40
C ILE A 172 -14.81 -13.46 -11.21
N ALA A 173 -13.55 -13.83 -11.01
CA ALA A 173 -12.43 -13.26 -11.75
C ALA A 173 -12.53 -13.56 -13.26
N GLU A 174 -12.94 -14.78 -13.64
CA GLU A 174 -13.19 -15.14 -15.03
C GLU A 174 -14.29 -14.28 -15.65
N ALA A 175 -15.41 -14.09 -14.95
CA ALA A 175 -16.50 -13.23 -15.41
C ALA A 175 -16.05 -11.74 -15.57
N ILE A 176 -15.17 -11.24 -14.69
CA ILE A 176 -14.58 -9.91 -14.83
C ILE A 176 -13.71 -9.81 -16.09
N ILE A 177 -12.90 -10.83 -16.37
CA ILE A 177 -12.06 -10.89 -17.56
C ILE A 177 -12.93 -10.95 -18.82
N GLN A 178 -13.95 -11.78 -18.85
CA GLN A 178 -14.87 -11.90 -19.99
C GLN A 178 -15.67 -10.62 -20.26
N ALA A 179 -15.94 -9.81 -19.24
CA ALA A 179 -16.62 -8.53 -19.39
C ALA A 179 -15.79 -7.46 -20.15
N ILE A 180 -14.49 -7.69 -20.35
CA ILE A 180 -13.63 -6.77 -21.11
C ILE A 180 -13.97 -6.88 -22.60
N PRO A 181 -14.44 -5.79 -23.25
CA PRO A 181 -14.82 -5.83 -24.65
C PRO A 181 -13.66 -6.22 -25.56
N LEU A 182 -13.94 -6.98 -26.61
CA LEU A 182 -13.03 -7.41 -27.69
C LEU A 182 -11.96 -8.41 -27.26
N VAL A 183 -11.28 -8.21 -26.12
CA VAL A 183 -10.12 -9.03 -25.71
C VAL A 183 -10.42 -10.00 -24.57
N GLY A 184 -11.53 -9.80 -23.85
CA GLY A 184 -11.85 -10.57 -22.64
C GLY A 184 -11.94 -12.08 -22.88
N THR A 185 -12.64 -12.50 -23.92
CA THR A 185 -12.77 -13.90 -24.30
C THR A 185 -11.41 -14.54 -24.62
N TYR A 186 -10.53 -13.82 -25.33
CA TYR A 186 -9.18 -14.32 -25.65
C TYR A 186 -8.31 -14.44 -24.40
N LEU A 187 -8.41 -13.47 -23.48
CA LEU A 187 -7.70 -13.51 -22.19
C LEU A 187 -8.20 -14.67 -21.32
N ALA A 188 -9.52 -14.85 -21.23
CA ALA A 188 -10.11 -15.97 -20.50
C ALA A 188 -9.67 -17.31 -21.09
N PHE A 189 -9.72 -17.48 -22.41
CA PHE A 189 -9.24 -18.68 -23.09
C PHE A 189 -7.74 -18.94 -22.83
N PHE A 190 -6.92 -17.89 -22.87
CA PHE A 190 -5.48 -18.01 -22.60
C PHE A 190 -5.22 -18.45 -21.15
N LEU A 191 -5.92 -17.88 -20.17
CA LEU A 191 -5.72 -18.19 -18.75
C LEU A 191 -6.32 -19.56 -18.37
N PHE A 192 -7.59 -19.81 -18.74
CA PHE A 192 -8.32 -21.01 -18.34
C PHE A 192 -8.12 -22.20 -19.30
N GLY A 193 -7.71 -21.96 -20.52
CA GLY A 193 -7.45 -23.01 -21.52
C GLY A 193 -8.69 -23.54 -22.19
N GLY A 194 -9.81 -22.84 -22.13
CA GLY A 194 -11.11 -23.23 -22.72
C GLY A 194 -12.27 -22.78 -21.85
N GLU A 195 -13.32 -23.61 -21.80
CA GLU A 195 -14.49 -23.38 -20.95
C GLU A 195 -14.11 -23.51 -19.46
N PHE A 196 -14.72 -22.67 -18.65
CA PHE A 196 -14.53 -22.70 -17.20
C PHE A 196 -15.19 -23.96 -16.58
N PRO A 197 -14.53 -24.67 -15.62
CA PRO A 197 -13.29 -24.29 -14.93
C PRO A 197 -12.01 -24.60 -15.71
N GLY A 198 -12.06 -25.31 -16.84
CA GLY A 198 -10.89 -25.76 -17.60
C GLY A 198 -10.02 -26.74 -16.83
N THR A 199 -9.20 -27.49 -17.55
CA THR A 199 -8.31 -28.51 -16.94
C THR A 199 -6.87 -28.02 -16.79
N LEU A 200 -6.53 -26.84 -17.32
CA LEU A 200 -5.17 -26.32 -17.37
C LEU A 200 -4.96 -25.10 -16.42
N PHE A 201 -6.02 -24.62 -15.80
CA PHE A 201 -5.96 -23.37 -15.04
C PHE A 201 -5.00 -23.47 -13.86
N ILE A 202 -5.15 -24.49 -13.00
CA ILE A 202 -4.30 -24.64 -11.80
C ILE A 202 -2.82 -24.78 -12.16
N SER A 203 -2.47 -25.55 -13.17
CA SER A 203 -1.07 -25.71 -13.61
C SER A 203 -0.49 -24.41 -14.17
N ARG A 204 -1.30 -23.60 -14.86
CA ARG A 204 -0.87 -22.29 -15.38
C ARG A 204 -0.66 -21.28 -14.26
N ILE A 205 -1.64 -21.12 -13.37
CA ILE A 205 -1.51 -20.17 -12.25
C ILE A 205 -0.41 -20.60 -11.29
N TYR A 206 -0.15 -21.89 -11.11
CA TYR A 206 0.98 -22.38 -10.32
C TYR A 206 2.31 -21.88 -10.88
N THR A 207 2.55 -22.02 -12.18
CA THR A 207 3.78 -21.51 -12.80
C THR A 207 3.91 -20.00 -12.68
N ILE A 208 2.79 -19.28 -12.82
CA ILE A 208 2.77 -17.82 -12.66
C ILE A 208 3.09 -17.43 -11.20
N HIS A 209 2.48 -18.13 -10.23
CA HIS A 209 2.63 -17.86 -8.79
C HIS A 209 4.00 -18.25 -8.23
N VAL A 210 4.60 -19.36 -8.64
CA VAL A 210 5.86 -19.80 -8.03
C VAL A 210 7.10 -19.24 -8.74
N LEU A 211 6.98 -18.76 -9.98
CA LEU A 211 8.12 -18.35 -10.79
C LEU A 211 7.98 -16.94 -11.36
N LEU A 212 6.94 -16.71 -12.18
CA LEU A 212 6.87 -15.50 -13.00
C LEU A 212 6.65 -14.25 -12.15
N VAL A 213 5.58 -14.19 -11.37
CA VAL A 213 5.23 -13.00 -10.59
C VAL A 213 6.19 -12.77 -9.43
N PRO A 214 6.60 -13.77 -8.63
CA PRO A 214 7.64 -13.57 -7.62
C PRO A 214 8.98 -13.12 -8.20
N GLY A 215 9.36 -13.63 -9.37
CA GLY A 215 10.57 -13.20 -10.08
C GLY A 215 10.51 -11.71 -10.48
N ILE A 216 9.37 -11.26 -11.01
CA ILE A 216 9.16 -9.85 -11.35
C ILE A 216 9.14 -8.98 -10.07
N ILE A 217 8.44 -9.42 -9.00
CA ILE A 217 8.43 -8.72 -7.71
C ILE A 217 9.85 -8.57 -7.16
N LEU A 218 10.64 -9.65 -7.16
CA LEU A 218 12.03 -9.63 -6.69
C LEU A 218 12.90 -8.65 -7.49
N ALA A 219 12.76 -8.64 -8.81
CA ALA A 219 13.45 -7.70 -9.69
C ALA A 219 13.06 -6.25 -9.38
N LEU A 220 11.75 -5.98 -9.23
CA LEU A 220 11.25 -4.64 -8.88
C LEU A 220 11.67 -4.21 -7.47
N ILE A 221 11.65 -5.08 -6.48
CA ILE A 221 12.17 -4.80 -5.12
C ILE A 221 13.65 -4.41 -5.21
N THR A 222 14.44 -5.15 -5.99
CA THR A 222 15.87 -4.85 -6.18
C THR A 222 16.08 -3.44 -6.75
N VAL A 223 15.34 -3.07 -7.80
CA VAL A 223 15.42 -1.73 -8.40
C VAL A 223 14.88 -0.67 -7.42
N HIS A 224 13.78 -0.95 -6.70
CA HIS A 224 13.20 -0.07 -5.68
C HIS A 224 14.21 0.28 -4.59
N LEU A 225 14.87 -0.71 -4.01
CA LEU A 225 15.91 -0.53 -2.99
C LEU A 225 17.14 0.17 -3.53
N MET A 226 17.57 -0.14 -4.76
CA MET A 226 18.68 0.54 -5.43
C MET A 226 18.38 2.03 -5.63
N LEU A 227 17.15 2.39 -6.04
CA LEU A 227 16.75 3.79 -6.16
C LEU A 227 16.75 4.50 -4.79
N VAL A 228 16.22 3.87 -3.72
CA VAL A 228 16.32 4.42 -2.35
C VAL A 228 17.77 4.64 -1.96
N TRP A 229 18.66 3.69 -2.30
CA TRP A 229 20.10 3.79 -2.03
C TRP A 229 20.77 4.99 -2.73
N ILE A 230 20.45 5.20 -4.01
CA ILE A 230 21.03 6.27 -4.83
C ILE A 230 20.42 7.63 -4.47
N GLN A 231 19.10 7.70 -4.31
CA GLN A 231 18.34 8.93 -4.10
C GLN A 231 18.38 9.45 -2.66
N LYS A 232 18.97 8.73 -1.72
CA LYS A 232 18.97 8.95 -0.26
C LYS A 232 17.58 8.78 0.38
N HIS A 233 17.55 8.53 1.67
CA HIS A 233 16.33 8.48 2.45
C HIS A 233 15.72 9.87 2.66
N THR A 234 14.38 9.91 2.72
CA THR A 234 13.65 11.06 3.25
C THR A 234 13.74 11.08 4.78
N GLN A 235 13.61 12.25 5.38
CA GLN A 235 13.60 12.44 6.84
C GLN A 235 12.56 13.48 7.25
N TYR A 236 12.03 13.38 8.47
CA TYR A 236 11.15 14.39 9.00
C TYR A 236 11.93 15.67 9.34
N PRO A 237 11.30 16.85 9.21
CA PRO A 237 11.88 18.12 9.67
C PRO A 237 12.31 18.03 11.15
N GLY A 238 13.41 18.65 11.49
CA GLY A 238 13.94 18.70 12.84
C GLY A 238 15.34 19.30 12.88
N PRO A 239 15.94 19.41 14.07
CA PRO A 239 17.26 20.02 14.24
C PRO A 239 18.32 19.38 13.34
N GLY A 240 19.07 20.19 12.63
CA GLY A 240 20.15 19.76 11.74
C GLY A 240 19.72 18.99 10.49
N ARG A 241 18.43 18.81 10.23
CA ARG A 241 17.88 18.07 9.09
C ARG A 241 17.53 19.01 7.95
N THR A 242 18.11 18.80 6.79
CA THR A 242 17.91 19.62 5.60
C THR A 242 17.58 18.76 4.38
N ASN A 243 17.26 19.40 3.25
CA ASN A 243 17.12 18.68 1.98
C ASN A 243 18.47 18.13 1.41
N ASN A 244 19.60 18.48 2.01
CA ASN A 244 20.94 18.13 1.50
C ASN A 244 21.65 17.05 2.32
N ASN A 245 21.21 16.78 3.55
CA ASN A 245 21.83 15.80 4.45
C ASN A 245 20.86 14.67 4.84
N VAL A 246 21.36 13.65 5.53
CA VAL A 246 20.59 12.62 6.22
C VAL A 246 21.14 12.49 7.64
N VAL A 247 20.26 12.60 8.63
CA VAL A 247 20.57 12.45 10.06
C VAL A 247 20.00 11.13 10.55
N GLY A 248 20.82 10.27 11.15
CA GLY A 248 20.42 8.94 11.61
C GLY A 248 21.62 8.10 12.01
N PHE A 249 21.51 6.79 11.84
CA PHE A 249 22.55 5.81 12.19
C PHE A 249 23.27 5.26 10.96
N PRO A 250 24.59 4.98 11.07
CA PRO A 250 25.31 4.31 9.99
C PRO A 250 24.77 2.90 9.77
N LEU A 251 24.85 2.43 8.52
CA LEU A 251 24.40 1.09 8.14
C LEU A 251 25.03 0.02 9.04
N LEU A 252 26.37 0.04 9.17
CA LEU A 252 27.10 -0.82 10.08
C LEU A 252 27.65 -0.02 11.27
N PRO A 253 27.57 -0.57 12.47
CA PRO A 253 26.89 -1.82 12.87
C PRO A 253 25.42 -1.63 13.24
N ILE A 254 24.97 -0.38 13.49
CA ILE A 254 23.74 -0.10 14.24
C ILE A 254 22.49 -0.45 13.44
N TYR A 255 22.37 0.09 12.22
CA TYR A 255 21.17 -0.14 11.41
C TYR A 255 20.99 -1.63 11.06
N MET A 256 22.07 -2.31 10.69
CA MET A 256 22.03 -3.76 10.40
C MET A 256 21.62 -4.61 11.60
N ALA A 257 22.07 -4.25 12.80
CA ALA A 257 21.64 -4.96 14.02
C ALA A 257 20.14 -4.75 14.30
N LYS A 258 19.64 -3.52 14.15
CA LYS A 258 18.20 -3.21 14.28
C LYS A 258 17.38 -3.94 13.23
N ALA A 259 17.75 -3.84 11.96
CA ALA A 259 17.08 -4.47 10.82
C ALA A 259 17.03 -6.00 10.95
N GLY A 260 18.17 -6.64 11.33
CA GLY A 260 18.23 -8.08 11.58
C GLY A 260 17.37 -8.54 12.76
N GLY A 261 17.41 -7.81 13.88
CA GLY A 261 16.54 -8.08 15.04
C GLY A 261 15.06 -7.95 14.66
N PHE A 262 14.71 -6.94 13.89
CA PHE A 262 13.34 -6.72 13.42
C PHE A 262 12.86 -7.81 12.45
N PHE A 263 13.72 -8.32 11.58
CA PHE A 263 13.39 -9.49 10.75
C PHE A 263 12.93 -10.68 11.60
N PHE A 264 13.68 -11.00 12.67
CA PHE A 264 13.30 -12.11 13.55
C PHE A 264 12.00 -11.84 14.32
N ILE A 265 11.69 -10.59 14.64
CA ILE A 265 10.39 -10.23 15.24
C ILE A 265 9.26 -10.49 14.23
N VAL A 266 9.39 -10.05 12.99
CA VAL A 266 8.39 -10.27 11.94
C VAL A 266 8.21 -11.77 11.70
N PHE A 267 9.29 -12.53 11.59
CA PHE A 267 9.25 -13.99 11.44
C PHE A 267 8.59 -14.67 12.65
N GLY A 268 8.95 -14.27 13.87
CA GLY A 268 8.36 -14.80 15.10
C GLY A 268 6.85 -14.55 15.19
N VAL A 269 6.40 -13.34 14.80
CA VAL A 269 4.97 -13.00 14.78
C VAL A 269 4.21 -13.84 13.74
N THR A 270 4.73 -13.98 12.52
CA THR A 270 4.07 -14.80 11.49
C THR A 270 4.06 -16.29 11.85
N ALA A 271 5.14 -16.80 12.46
CA ALA A 271 5.22 -18.17 12.94
C ALA A 271 4.24 -18.41 14.10
N PHE A 272 4.15 -17.49 15.05
CA PHE A 272 3.19 -17.55 16.14
C PHE A 272 1.75 -17.55 15.63
N LEU A 273 1.38 -16.61 14.76
CA LEU A 273 0.05 -16.56 14.15
C LEU A 273 -0.25 -17.85 13.36
N GLY A 274 0.72 -18.36 12.61
CA GLY A 274 0.60 -19.63 11.89
C GLY A 274 0.35 -20.82 12.79
N ALA A 275 0.88 -20.79 14.03
CA ALA A 275 0.72 -21.88 15.00
C ALA A 275 -0.61 -21.82 15.76
N VAL A 276 -1.11 -20.61 16.12
CA VAL A 276 -2.26 -20.45 17.03
C VAL A 276 -3.54 -19.95 16.35
N ALA A 277 -3.43 -19.33 15.18
CA ALA A 277 -4.56 -18.71 14.46
C ALA A 277 -4.65 -19.28 13.04
N SER A 278 -5.34 -20.41 12.90
CA SER A 278 -5.58 -21.01 11.59
C SER A 278 -6.49 -20.12 10.75
N ILE A 279 -6.04 -19.81 9.54
CA ILE A 279 -6.81 -19.09 8.53
C ILE A 279 -6.99 -19.97 7.29
N ASN A 280 -8.04 -19.71 6.53
CA ASN A 280 -8.36 -20.43 5.29
C ASN A 280 -8.31 -21.96 5.48
N PRO A 281 -9.18 -22.54 6.32
CA PRO A 281 -9.24 -23.98 6.59
C PRO A 281 -9.96 -24.68 5.42
N ILE A 282 -9.25 -24.91 4.31
CA ILE A 282 -9.81 -25.42 3.05
C ILE A 282 -10.56 -26.72 3.21
N TRP A 283 -10.15 -27.59 4.15
CA TRP A 283 -10.81 -28.87 4.45
C TRP A 283 -12.25 -28.71 5.00
N LEU A 284 -12.61 -27.51 5.49
CA LEU A 284 -13.99 -27.20 5.91
C LEU A 284 -14.85 -26.67 4.75
N TYR A 285 -14.22 -26.13 3.71
CA TYR A 285 -14.97 -25.62 2.54
C TYR A 285 -15.31 -26.72 1.55
N GLY A 286 -14.51 -27.79 1.53
CA GLY A 286 -14.63 -28.88 0.56
C GLY A 286 -13.98 -28.57 -0.78
N PRO A 287 -13.86 -29.59 -1.66
CA PRO A 287 -13.31 -29.42 -2.99
C PRO A 287 -14.24 -28.56 -3.86
N TYR A 288 -13.65 -27.85 -4.83
CA TYR A 288 -14.40 -27.06 -5.78
C TYR A 288 -15.39 -27.89 -6.58
N ASN A 289 -16.62 -27.42 -6.66
CA ASN A 289 -17.67 -27.97 -7.50
C ASN A 289 -18.35 -26.82 -8.25
N PRO A 290 -18.30 -26.78 -9.60
CA PRO A 290 -18.88 -25.69 -10.39
C PRO A 290 -20.41 -25.56 -10.25
N SER A 291 -21.12 -26.61 -9.80
CA SER A 291 -22.55 -26.56 -9.54
C SER A 291 -22.94 -25.95 -8.19
N GLN A 292 -21.95 -25.66 -7.33
CA GLN A 292 -22.14 -25.13 -5.99
C GLN A 292 -21.52 -23.74 -5.86
N ILE A 293 -22.08 -22.93 -4.96
CA ILE A 293 -21.55 -21.63 -4.56
C ILE A 293 -21.40 -21.63 -3.05
N SER A 294 -20.24 -21.20 -2.58
CA SER A 294 -20.00 -21.01 -1.16
C SER A 294 -20.70 -19.73 -0.68
N ALA A 295 -21.67 -19.88 0.21
CA ALA A 295 -22.33 -18.74 0.87
C ALA A 295 -21.53 -18.34 2.12
N GLY A 296 -21.50 -17.03 2.45
CA GLY A 296 -20.76 -16.50 3.61
C GLY A 296 -19.25 -16.64 3.50
N SER A 297 -18.73 -16.82 2.29
CA SER A 297 -17.31 -16.91 2.00
C SER A 297 -16.80 -15.60 1.42
N GLN A 298 -15.67 -15.14 1.92
CA GLN A 298 -15.03 -13.90 1.51
C GLN A 298 -13.65 -14.19 0.95
N PRO A 299 -13.21 -13.51 -0.12
CA PRO A 299 -11.82 -13.53 -0.51
C PRO A 299 -10.97 -12.88 0.59
N ASP A 300 -9.67 -13.08 0.54
CA ASP A 300 -8.74 -12.36 1.40
C ASP A 300 -9.00 -10.84 1.34
N TRP A 301 -8.80 -10.14 2.46
CA TRP A 301 -9.20 -8.75 2.66
C TRP A 301 -8.76 -7.79 1.55
N TYR A 302 -7.59 -8.02 0.93
CA TYR A 302 -7.04 -7.17 -0.12
C TYR A 302 -7.80 -7.27 -1.46
N MET A 303 -8.64 -8.30 -1.64
CA MET A 303 -9.58 -8.45 -2.76
C MET A 303 -10.99 -7.99 -2.39
N GLY A 304 -11.33 -7.92 -1.10
CA GLY A 304 -12.69 -7.66 -0.63
C GLY A 304 -13.29 -6.33 -1.10
N TRP A 305 -12.48 -5.30 -1.32
CA TRP A 305 -12.96 -4.03 -1.88
C TRP A 305 -13.44 -4.17 -3.34
N LEU A 306 -12.76 -4.99 -4.15
CA LEU A 306 -13.15 -5.28 -5.53
C LEU A 306 -14.44 -6.09 -5.57
N ASP A 307 -14.52 -7.14 -4.75
CA ASP A 307 -15.74 -7.94 -4.55
C ASP A 307 -16.91 -7.05 -4.12
N GLY A 308 -16.70 -6.15 -3.16
CA GLY A 308 -17.71 -5.21 -2.71
C GLY A 308 -18.18 -4.21 -3.78
N LEU A 309 -17.29 -3.75 -4.66
CA LEU A 309 -17.68 -2.92 -5.81
C LEU A 309 -18.58 -3.69 -6.78
N VAL A 310 -18.24 -4.94 -7.09
CA VAL A 310 -19.05 -5.79 -7.97
C VAL A 310 -20.42 -6.08 -7.35
N ARG A 311 -20.47 -6.43 -6.05
CA ARG A 311 -21.72 -6.71 -5.35
C ARG A 311 -22.67 -5.51 -5.29
N MET A 312 -22.16 -4.28 -5.18
CA MET A 312 -23.02 -3.08 -5.12
C MET A 312 -23.44 -2.54 -6.49
N ALA A 313 -22.82 -3.00 -7.57
CA ALA A 313 -23.13 -2.47 -8.90
C ALA A 313 -24.61 -2.72 -9.29
N PRO A 314 -25.28 -1.71 -9.90
CA PRO A 314 -26.60 -1.93 -10.47
C PRO A 314 -26.51 -2.87 -11.68
N ASN A 315 -27.58 -3.63 -11.94
CA ASN A 315 -27.63 -4.56 -13.06
C ASN A 315 -27.82 -3.83 -14.40
N TRP A 316 -26.78 -3.11 -14.83
CA TRP A 316 -26.78 -2.38 -16.09
C TRP A 316 -26.15 -3.21 -17.19
N GLU A 317 -26.89 -3.42 -18.27
CA GLU A 317 -26.47 -4.15 -19.44
C GLU A 317 -26.85 -3.40 -20.70
N ILE A 318 -26.01 -3.49 -21.73
CA ILE A 318 -26.29 -2.97 -23.07
C ILE A 318 -26.36 -4.15 -24.02
N HIS A 319 -27.51 -4.34 -24.65
CA HIS A 319 -27.73 -5.37 -25.66
C HIS A 319 -27.71 -4.73 -27.03
N ALA A 320 -26.73 -5.08 -27.86
CA ALA A 320 -26.60 -4.56 -29.23
C ALA A 320 -25.93 -5.59 -30.14
N TRP A 321 -26.41 -5.69 -31.39
CA TRP A 321 -25.83 -6.57 -32.43
C TRP A 321 -25.65 -8.02 -31.99
N GLY A 322 -26.57 -8.56 -31.21
CA GLY A 322 -26.48 -9.93 -30.68
C GLY A 322 -25.45 -10.17 -29.57
N HIS A 323 -24.84 -9.08 -29.04
CA HIS A 323 -23.90 -9.13 -27.93
C HIS A 323 -24.47 -8.41 -26.70
N THR A 324 -24.03 -8.85 -25.52
CA THR A 324 -24.34 -8.21 -24.24
C THR A 324 -23.07 -7.63 -23.65
N LEU A 325 -23.07 -6.31 -23.36
CA LEU A 325 -22.04 -5.64 -22.60
C LEU A 325 -22.51 -5.49 -21.16
N SER A 326 -21.93 -6.26 -20.25
CA SER A 326 -22.29 -6.27 -18.82
C SER A 326 -21.57 -5.16 -18.07
N LEU A 327 -22.19 -3.96 -18.05
CA LEU A 327 -21.63 -2.79 -17.35
C LEU A 327 -21.57 -2.99 -15.83
N ASN A 328 -22.45 -3.80 -15.28
CA ASN A 328 -22.49 -4.20 -13.87
C ASN A 328 -21.23 -4.96 -13.40
N ILE A 329 -20.46 -5.54 -14.33
CA ILE A 329 -19.19 -6.19 -14.06
C ILE A 329 -18.02 -5.35 -14.59
N LEU A 330 -18.14 -4.84 -15.81
CA LEU A 330 -17.07 -4.07 -16.47
C LEU A 330 -16.68 -2.81 -15.69
N ILE A 331 -17.67 -2.03 -15.22
CA ILE A 331 -17.39 -0.78 -14.51
C ILE A 331 -16.69 -1.07 -13.17
N PRO A 332 -17.28 -1.85 -12.24
CA PRO A 332 -16.67 -2.05 -10.92
C PRO A 332 -15.42 -2.97 -10.96
N GLY A 333 -15.39 -3.94 -11.86
CA GLY A 333 -14.31 -4.95 -11.92
C GLY A 333 -13.08 -4.50 -12.71
N VAL A 334 -13.24 -3.60 -13.69
CA VAL A 334 -12.17 -3.22 -14.62
C VAL A 334 -11.94 -1.71 -14.65
N ILE A 335 -12.99 -0.92 -14.93
CA ILE A 335 -12.82 0.52 -15.18
C ILE A 335 -12.44 1.26 -13.89
N VAL A 336 -13.19 1.06 -12.80
CA VAL A 336 -12.91 1.74 -11.52
C VAL A 336 -11.54 1.37 -10.96
N PRO A 337 -11.14 0.09 -10.86
CA PRO A 337 -9.77 -0.26 -10.48
C PRO A 337 -8.71 0.32 -11.41
N GLY A 338 -8.93 0.24 -12.73
CA GLY A 338 -8.03 0.81 -13.72
C GLY A 338 -7.78 2.30 -13.53
N ILE A 339 -8.85 3.08 -13.34
CA ILE A 339 -8.75 4.52 -13.04
C ILE A 339 -8.04 4.76 -11.71
N LEU A 340 -8.41 4.03 -10.66
CA LEU A 340 -7.83 4.19 -9.33
C LEU A 340 -6.31 3.96 -9.33
N PHE A 341 -5.86 2.83 -9.87
CA PHE A 341 -4.42 2.50 -9.93
C PHE A 341 -3.66 3.43 -10.87
N THR A 342 -4.27 3.86 -11.99
CA THR A 342 -3.67 4.83 -12.91
C THR A 342 -3.48 6.20 -12.26
N LEU A 343 -4.51 6.74 -11.59
CA LEU A 343 -4.41 8.00 -10.88
C LEU A 343 -3.40 7.93 -9.73
N MET A 344 -3.38 6.82 -9.00
CA MET A 344 -2.40 6.58 -7.95
C MET A 344 -0.96 6.55 -8.50
N ALA A 345 -0.74 5.85 -9.61
CA ALA A 345 0.57 5.78 -10.26
C ALA A 345 1.04 7.15 -10.77
N LEU A 346 0.14 7.91 -11.38
CA LEU A 346 0.45 9.21 -11.98
C LEU A 346 0.47 10.37 -10.98
N TRP A 347 0.06 10.15 -9.73
CA TRP A 347 -0.08 11.20 -8.73
C TRP A 347 1.15 12.13 -8.57
N PRO A 348 2.39 11.64 -8.48
CA PRO A 348 3.56 12.52 -8.36
C PRO A 348 3.71 13.50 -9.51
N PHE A 349 3.41 13.06 -10.72
CA PHE A 349 3.49 13.87 -11.93
C PHE A 349 2.36 14.90 -11.99
N ILE A 350 1.15 14.50 -11.57
CA ILE A 350 -0.01 15.38 -11.48
C ILE A 350 0.25 16.50 -10.46
N GLU A 351 0.69 16.16 -9.25
CA GLU A 351 0.99 17.15 -8.21
C GLU A 351 2.14 18.08 -8.61
N SER A 352 3.22 17.53 -9.17
CA SER A 352 4.35 18.33 -9.69
C SER A 352 3.92 19.29 -10.81
N TRP A 353 3.03 18.86 -11.70
CA TRP A 353 2.48 19.71 -12.73
C TRP A 353 1.58 20.82 -12.17
N ILE A 354 0.73 20.52 -11.19
CA ILE A 354 -0.17 21.49 -10.53
C ILE A 354 0.63 22.53 -9.75
N SER A 355 1.61 22.09 -8.93
CA SER A 355 2.45 22.97 -8.11
C SER A 355 3.45 23.77 -8.92
N GLY A 356 3.95 23.20 -10.03
CA GLY A 356 5.08 23.73 -10.78
C GLY A 356 6.42 23.57 -10.08
N ASP A 357 6.48 22.87 -8.97
CA ASP A 357 7.71 22.65 -8.21
C ASP A 357 8.60 21.60 -8.88
N LYS A 358 9.83 21.99 -9.18
CA LYS A 358 10.86 21.13 -9.81
C LYS A 358 12.03 20.83 -8.88
N ARG A 359 11.99 21.30 -7.62
CA ARG A 359 13.06 21.11 -6.64
C ARG A 359 13.08 19.67 -6.12
N SER A 360 14.21 19.26 -5.58
CA SER A 360 14.34 17.96 -4.91
C SER A 360 13.92 18.07 -3.46
N HIS A 361 13.14 17.12 -2.97
CA HIS A 361 12.58 17.08 -1.62
C HIS A 361 13.09 15.88 -0.85
N HIS A 362 13.87 16.12 0.20
CA HIS A 362 14.33 15.09 1.14
C HIS A 362 13.66 15.21 2.51
N LEU A 363 13.15 16.41 2.83
CA LEU A 363 12.30 16.61 4.00
C LEU A 363 10.86 16.19 3.71
N LEU A 364 10.31 15.43 4.64
CA LEU A 364 8.91 14.99 4.63
C LEU A 364 8.00 16.14 5.06
N GLU A 365 6.77 16.12 4.57
CA GLU A 365 5.71 17.01 5.03
C GLU A 365 4.84 16.32 6.07
N ARG A 366 4.35 17.10 7.03
CA ARG A 366 3.28 16.62 7.90
C ARG A 366 1.96 16.64 7.11
N PRO A 367 1.09 15.64 7.25
CA PRO A 367 -0.20 15.60 6.51
C PRO A 367 -1.01 16.88 6.64
N ARG A 368 -1.03 17.51 7.84
CA ARG A 368 -1.73 18.79 8.07
C ARG A 368 -1.20 19.96 7.23
N ASN A 369 0.08 19.91 6.79
CA ASN A 369 0.69 20.97 5.99
C ASN A 369 0.38 20.85 4.48
N ALA A 370 -0.27 19.75 4.08
CA ALA A 370 -0.80 19.53 2.74
C ALA A 370 -2.28 19.15 2.81
N PRO A 371 -3.18 20.09 3.23
CA PRO A 371 -4.57 19.76 3.60
C PRO A 371 -5.36 19.15 2.46
N THR A 372 -5.23 19.66 1.24
CA THR A 372 -5.96 19.12 0.07
C THR A 372 -5.45 17.73 -0.31
N ARG A 373 -4.14 17.48 -0.35
CA ARG A 373 -3.57 16.15 -0.58
C ARG A 373 -4.05 15.15 0.47
N THR A 374 -4.01 15.54 1.72
CA THR A 374 -4.47 14.71 2.85
C THR A 374 -5.96 14.41 2.75
N ALA A 375 -6.76 15.40 2.37
CA ALA A 375 -8.20 15.23 2.15
C ALA A 375 -8.51 14.29 0.97
N ILE A 376 -7.77 14.38 -0.14
CA ILE A 376 -7.89 13.45 -1.28
C ILE A 376 -7.55 12.02 -0.84
N GLY A 377 -6.49 11.83 -0.05
CA GLY A 377 -6.13 10.52 0.50
C GLY A 377 -7.22 9.94 1.40
N ALA A 378 -7.78 10.75 2.30
CA ALA A 378 -8.89 10.34 3.16
C ALA A 378 -10.16 10.00 2.37
N MET A 379 -10.47 10.79 1.34
CA MET A 379 -11.57 10.52 0.41
C MET A 379 -11.41 9.17 -0.28
N SER A 380 -10.21 8.89 -0.83
CA SER A 380 -9.91 7.62 -1.51
C SER A 380 -9.98 6.43 -0.56
N LEU A 381 -9.43 6.57 0.65
CA LEU A 381 -9.53 5.54 1.69
C LEU A 381 -10.99 5.27 2.07
N THR A 382 -11.81 6.31 2.23
CA THR A 382 -13.24 6.15 2.56
C THR A 382 -13.97 5.40 1.45
N PHE A 383 -13.68 5.72 0.17
CA PHE A 383 -14.22 4.99 -0.96
C PHE A 383 -13.88 3.49 -0.89
N ILE A 384 -12.60 3.16 -0.70
CA ILE A 384 -12.13 1.77 -0.60
C ILE A 384 -12.75 1.06 0.63
N MET A 385 -12.86 1.75 1.78
CA MET A 385 -13.45 1.17 2.99
C MET A 385 -14.94 0.87 2.84
N VAL A 386 -15.72 1.74 2.20
CA VAL A 386 -17.12 1.47 1.90
C VAL A 386 -17.27 0.23 1.01
N ALA A 387 -16.42 0.14 -0.02
CA ALA A 387 -16.39 -1.02 -0.91
C ALA A 387 -15.99 -2.30 -0.15
N LEU A 388 -14.94 -2.24 0.68
CA LEU A 388 -14.47 -3.37 1.47
C LEU A 388 -15.53 -3.88 2.46
N ILE A 389 -16.22 -2.97 3.16
CA ILE A 389 -17.32 -3.32 4.07
C ILE A 389 -18.45 -4.01 3.31
N ASN A 390 -18.80 -3.51 2.13
CA ASN A 390 -19.81 -4.14 1.29
C ASN A 390 -19.36 -5.51 0.74
N GLY A 391 -18.06 -5.77 0.61
CA GLY A 391 -17.52 -7.09 0.27
C GLY A 391 -17.90 -8.17 1.29
N GLY A 392 -18.11 -7.78 2.57
CA GLY A 392 -18.61 -8.67 3.64
C GLY A 392 -20.10 -8.54 3.94
N ASN A 393 -20.93 -8.07 3.00
CA ASN A 393 -22.33 -7.74 3.24
C ASN A 393 -23.17 -8.93 3.69
N ASP A 394 -22.90 -10.14 3.22
CA ASP A 394 -23.57 -11.39 3.63
C ASP A 394 -23.20 -11.80 5.07
N LEU A 395 -21.95 -11.65 5.47
CA LEU A 395 -21.51 -11.86 6.86
C LEU A 395 -22.15 -10.85 7.80
N ILE A 396 -22.18 -9.57 7.41
CA ILE A 396 -22.82 -8.50 8.18
C ILE A 396 -24.33 -8.77 8.30
N ALA A 397 -24.99 -9.15 7.20
CA ALA A 397 -26.41 -9.50 7.17
C ALA A 397 -26.72 -10.62 8.16
N THR A 398 -25.95 -11.71 8.12
CA THR A 398 -26.14 -12.88 8.97
C THR A 398 -25.87 -12.56 10.45
N HIS A 399 -24.80 -11.82 10.74
CA HIS A 399 -24.36 -11.53 12.11
C HIS A 399 -25.28 -10.54 12.84
N PHE A 400 -25.78 -9.54 12.11
CA PHE A 400 -26.61 -8.47 12.69
C PHE A 400 -28.12 -8.62 12.37
N GLY A 401 -28.54 -9.67 11.68
CA GLY A 401 -29.94 -9.89 11.29
C GLY A 401 -30.48 -8.83 10.33
N LEU A 402 -29.60 -8.25 9.49
CA LEU A 402 -29.94 -7.22 8.51
C LEU A 402 -30.26 -7.84 7.15
N SER A 403 -31.07 -7.16 6.34
CA SER A 403 -31.25 -7.55 4.94
C SER A 403 -30.03 -7.18 4.10
N ILE A 404 -29.57 -8.09 3.24
CA ILE A 404 -28.49 -7.82 2.27
C ILE A 404 -28.82 -6.57 1.42
N ASN A 405 -30.10 -6.41 1.03
CA ASN A 405 -30.55 -5.25 0.28
C ASN A 405 -30.37 -3.93 1.04
N GLN A 406 -30.63 -3.90 2.35
CA GLN A 406 -30.41 -2.71 3.17
C GLN A 406 -28.92 -2.32 3.18
N ILE A 407 -28.02 -3.29 3.40
CA ILE A 407 -26.58 -3.06 3.41
C ILE A 407 -26.09 -2.58 2.03
N MET A 408 -26.58 -3.23 0.98
CA MET A 408 -26.22 -2.88 -0.40
C MET A 408 -26.68 -1.46 -0.77
N TRP A 409 -27.89 -1.04 -0.39
CA TRP A 409 -28.34 0.34 -0.62
C TRP A 409 -27.56 1.36 0.20
N PHE A 410 -27.24 1.03 1.46
CA PHE A 410 -26.36 1.86 2.26
C PHE A 410 -24.99 2.04 1.60
N ALA A 411 -24.40 0.97 1.07
CA ALA A 411 -23.12 1.01 0.37
C ALA A 411 -23.22 1.82 -0.94
N ARG A 412 -24.28 1.65 -1.74
CA ARG A 412 -24.53 2.41 -2.97
C ARG A 412 -24.59 3.92 -2.75
N PHE A 413 -25.29 4.37 -1.70
CA PHE A 413 -25.29 5.77 -1.32
C PHE A 413 -23.98 6.18 -0.66
N GLY A 414 -23.48 5.34 0.23
CA GLY A 414 -22.25 5.60 0.99
C GLY A 414 -21.04 5.85 0.11
N VAL A 415 -20.88 5.10 -0.98
CA VAL A 415 -19.73 5.23 -1.88
C VAL A 415 -19.67 6.58 -2.61
N PHE A 416 -20.79 7.28 -2.75
CA PHE A 416 -20.87 8.62 -3.36
C PHE A 416 -20.90 9.74 -2.31
N VAL A 417 -21.46 9.52 -1.14
CA VAL A 417 -21.72 10.55 -0.12
C VAL A 417 -20.59 10.62 0.91
N LEU A 418 -20.10 9.48 1.40
CA LEU A 418 -19.09 9.46 2.47
C LEU A 418 -17.72 9.98 2.04
N PRO A 419 -17.20 9.69 0.84
CA PRO A 419 -15.90 10.20 0.41
C PRO A 419 -15.83 11.74 0.33
N PRO A 420 -16.79 12.48 -0.28
CA PRO A 420 -16.82 13.94 -0.23
C PRO A 420 -16.90 14.49 1.20
N ILE A 421 -17.66 13.87 2.09
CA ILE A 421 -17.72 14.25 3.51
C ILE A 421 -16.33 14.09 4.15
N ALA A 422 -15.68 12.94 3.94
CA ALA A 422 -14.34 12.69 4.44
C ALA A 422 -13.33 13.73 3.93
N TYR A 423 -13.43 14.13 2.66
CA TYR A 423 -12.62 15.20 2.08
C TYR A 423 -12.79 16.53 2.85
N VAL A 424 -14.04 16.98 3.00
CA VAL A 424 -14.34 18.27 3.66
C VAL A 424 -13.91 18.26 5.12
N VAL A 425 -14.24 17.20 5.85
CA VAL A 425 -13.91 17.06 7.28
C VAL A 425 -12.39 17.03 7.46
N THR A 426 -11.69 16.21 6.69
CA THR A 426 -10.22 16.09 6.78
C THR A 426 -9.53 17.41 6.44
N LYS A 427 -9.98 18.10 5.40
CA LYS A 427 -9.41 19.42 5.03
C LYS A 427 -9.59 20.43 6.14
N ARG A 428 -10.78 20.52 6.75
CA ARG A 428 -11.06 21.43 7.88
C ARG A 428 -10.21 21.08 9.11
N ILE A 429 -10.06 19.79 9.44
CA ILE A 429 -9.18 19.35 10.54
C ILE A 429 -7.74 19.79 10.27
N CYS A 430 -7.22 19.59 9.06
CA CYS A 430 -5.86 20.01 8.72
C CYS A 430 -5.67 21.54 8.88
N LEU A 431 -6.61 22.34 8.38
CA LEU A 431 -6.56 23.81 8.51
C LEU A 431 -6.66 24.25 9.98
N GLY A 432 -7.55 23.64 10.77
CA GLY A 432 -7.64 23.91 12.22
C GLY A 432 -6.34 23.58 12.97
N LEU A 433 -5.68 22.47 12.57
CA LEU A 433 -4.37 22.12 13.14
C LEU A 433 -3.25 23.08 12.70
N GLN A 434 -3.31 23.63 11.48
CA GLN A 434 -2.37 24.69 11.04
C GLN A 434 -2.58 25.99 11.83
N HIS A 435 -3.83 26.39 12.09
CA HIS A 435 -4.13 27.52 12.96
C HIS A 435 -3.56 27.30 14.36
N LYS A 436 -3.80 26.14 14.94
CA LYS A 436 -3.23 25.80 16.26
C LYS A 436 -1.70 25.82 16.26
N ASP A 437 -1.05 25.28 15.23
CA ASP A 437 0.42 25.34 15.11
C ASP A 437 0.91 26.80 15.02
N ARG A 438 0.19 27.67 14.30
CA ARG A 438 0.50 29.11 14.21
C ARG A 438 0.37 29.79 15.56
N GLU A 439 -0.74 29.61 16.29
CA GLU A 439 -0.97 30.17 17.61
C GLU A 439 0.11 29.72 18.62
N ILE A 440 0.48 28.43 18.60
CA ILE A 440 1.55 27.90 19.45
C ILE A 440 2.91 28.57 19.15
N VAL A 441 3.18 28.91 17.90
CA VAL A 441 4.43 29.60 17.53
C VAL A 441 4.40 31.07 18.00
N LEU A 442 3.25 31.75 17.87
CA LEU A 442 3.09 33.15 18.18
C LEU A 442 2.96 33.42 19.71
N HIS A 443 2.18 32.60 20.40
CA HIS A 443 1.77 32.87 21.78
C HIS A 443 2.27 31.84 22.79
N GLY A 444 2.96 30.80 22.35
CA GLY A 444 3.38 29.70 23.21
C GLY A 444 2.31 28.60 23.37
N ARG A 445 2.62 27.61 24.19
CA ARG A 445 1.72 26.48 24.47
C ARG A 445 0.88 26.82 25.72
N GLU A 446 -0.42 26.63 25.61
CA GLU A 446 -1.34 26.66 26.76
C GLU A 446 -0.91 25.64 27.81
N THR A 447 -0.81 26.10 29.08
CA THR A 447 -0.38 25.26 30.21
C THR A 447 -1.55 24.73 31.03
N GLY A 448 -2.75 25.25 30.82
CA GLY A 448 -3.93 25.02 31.68
C GLY A 448 -3.85 25.72 33.02
N ARG A 449 -2.77 26.50 33.27
CA ARG A 449 -2.58 27.25 34.51
C ARG A 449 -3.19 28.64 34.38
N LEU A 450 -4.25 28.88 35.14
CA LEU A 450 -4.88 30.20 35.22
C LEU A 450 -4.24 31.03 36.34
N VAL A 451 -3.90 32.27 36.05
CA VAL A 451 -3.38 33.23 36.99
C VAL A 451 -4.30 34.45 37.00
N MET A 452 -4.72 34.88 38.20
CA MET A 452 -5.51 36.11 38.39
C MET A 452 -4.57 37.30 38.44
N LEU A 453 -4.79 38.27 37.58
CA LEU A 453 -4.08 39.55 37.60
C LEU A 453 -4.59 40.45 38.75
N PRO A 454 -3.80 41.47 39.19
CA PRO A 454 -4.17 42.33 40.32
C PRO A 454 -5.52 43.04 40.19
N HIS A 455 -6.02 43.23 38.96
CA HIS A 455 -7.31 43.87 38.69
C HIS A 455 -8.46 42.85 38.49
N GLY A 456 -8.22 41.53 38.79
CA GLY A 456 -9.25 40.52 38.83
C GLY A 456 -9.46 39.74 37.51
N GLU A 457 -8.74 40.08 36.46
CA GLU A 457 -8.75 39.33 35.18
C GLU A 457 -7.97 38.03 35.33
N PHE A 458 -8.51 36.95 34.77
CA PHE A 458 -7.82 35.66 34.69
C PHE A 458 -7.18 35.47 33.31
N ILE A 459 -5.88 35.20 33.33
CA ILE A 459 -5.14 34.84 32.11
C ILE A 459 -4.62 33.41 32.22
N GLU A 460 -4.59 32.69 31.10
CA GLU A 460 -3.90 31.42 31.00
C GLU A 460 -2.41 31.65 30.75
N VAL A 461 -1.57 30.98 31.53
CA VAL A 461 -0.11 31.04 31.35
C VAL A 461 0.29 30.22 30.16
N HIS A 462 0.95 30.83 29.18
CA HIS A 462 1.52 30.15 28.02
C HIS A 462 3.03 29.95 28.23
N GLU A 463 3.52 28.75 27.88
CA GLU A 463 4.95 28.46 27.85
C GLU A 463 5.51 28.68 26.46
N PRO A 464 6.61 29.45 26.31
CA PRO A 464 7.29 29.62 25.03
C PRO A 464 7.71 28.26 24.43
N VAL A 465 7.56 28.11 23.15
CA VAL A 465 7.99 26.89 22.47
C VAL A 465 9.50 26.93 22.27
N ASP A 466 10.17 25.83 22.68
CA ASP A 466 11.57 25.58 22.40
C ASP A 466 11.93 25.85 20.92
N GLN A 467 13.07 26.48 20.67
CA GLN A 467 13.58 26.83 19.35
C GLN A 467 13.53 25.64 18.36
N TYR A 468 13.81 24.43 18.81
CA TYR A 468 13.76 23.23 17.98
C TYR A 468 12.34 22.80 17.61
N LYS A 469 11.38 22.95 18.54
CA LYS A 469 9.96 22.70 18.26
C LYS A 469 9.41 23.78 17.33
N ARG A 470 9.77 25.06 17.54
CA ARG A 470 9.41 26.17 16.66
C ARG A 470 9.89 25.91 15.24
N TYR A 471 11.15 25.50 15.06
CA TYR A 471 11.70 25.11 13.77
C TYR A 471 10.88 24.01 13.11
N ALA A 472 10.50 22.94 13.83
CA ALA A 472 9.70 21.86 13.31
C ALA A 472 8.28 22.27 12.90
N LEU A 473 7.72 23.31 13.50
CA LEU A 473 6.39 23.84 13.16
C LEU A 473 6.43 24.78 11.95
N THR A 474 7.53 25.53 11.73
CA THR A 474 7.66 26.55 10.68
C THR A 474 8.35 26.06 9.41
N GLN A 475 9.12 24.97 9.47
CA GLN A 475 9.93 24.42 8.36
C GLN A 475 9.13 23.59 7.36
N HIS A 476 7.99 24.07 6.91
CA HIS A 476 7.27 23.46 5.80
C HIS A 476 7.18 24.44 4.63
N GLU A 477 7.07 23.92 3.42
CA GLU A 477 6.90 24.75 2.23
C GLU A 477 5.43 25.11 2.06
N GLN A 478 5.15 26.35 1.69
CA GLN A 478 3.83 26.80 1.27
C GLN A 478 3.89 27.14 -0.21
N TYR A 479 2.97 26.58 -0.97
CA TYR A 479 2.86 26.82 -2.40
C TYR A 479 1.81 27.89 -2.64
N ALA A 480 2.17 28.96 -3.37
CA ALA A 480 1.19 29.91 -3.88
C ALA A 480 0.39 29.27 -5.03
N PRO A 481 -0.91 29.54 -5.13
CA PRO A 481 -1.68 29.16 -6.31
C PRO A 481 -1.05 29.71 -7.59
N ALA A 482 -1.02 28.91 -8.65
CA ALA A 482 -0.52 29.35 -9.94
C ALA A 482 -1.42 30.47 -10.49
N GLU A 483 -0.80 31.45 -11.15
CA GLU A 483 -1.49 32.55 -11.84
C GLU A 483 -1.35 32.40 -13.35
N LEU A 484 -2.30 32.98 -14.10
CA LEU A 484 -2.21 33.04 -15.55
C LEU A 484 -1.28 34.20 -15.95
N GLU A 485 -0.22 33.87 -16.68
CA GLU A 485 0.60 34.88 -17.35
C GLU A 485 -0.16 35.36 -18.58
N LEU A 486 -0.77 36.55 -18.49
CA LEU A 486 -1.56 37.18 -19.55
C LEU A 486 -0.71 37.95 -20.56
N THR A 487 0.60 38.07 -20.32
CA THR A 487 1.58 38.70 -21.22
C THR A 487 2.74 37.78 -21.50
N ASP A 488 3.34 37.87 -22.68
CA ASP A 488 4.60 37.21 -23.01
C ASP A 488 5.81 37.96 -22.43
N GLN A 489 7.02 37.44 -22.66
CA GLN A 489 8.27 38.07 -22.20
C GLN A 489 8.52 39.46 -22.80
N ASN A 490 7.81 39.83 -23.88
CA ASN A 490 7.88 41.13 -24.58
C ASN A 490 6.71 42.04 -24.15
N GLY A 491 5.89 41.68 -23.18
CA GLY A 491 4.76 42.46 -22.71
C GLY A 491 3.52 42.37 -23.63
N VAL A 492 3.52 41.51 -24.64
CA VAL A 492 2.36 41.32 -25.54
C VAL A 492 1.31 40.43 -24.88
N ALA A 493 0.06 40.86 -24.88
CA ALA A 493 -1.04 40.09 -24.31
C ALA A 493 -1.21 38.74 -25.04
N ARG A 494 -1.20 37.64 -24.28
CA ARG A 494 -1.46 36.32 -24.79
C ARG A 494 -2.64 35.68 -24.05
N PRO A 495 -3.62 35.10 -24.75
CA PRO A 495 -4.65 34.29 -24.09
C PRO A 495 -3.99 33.00 -23.58
N GLY A 496 -4.05 32.75 -22.27
CA GLY A 496 -3.54 31.51 -21.70
C GLY A 496 -4.18 30.28 -22.36
N SER A 497 -3.36 29.25 -22.62
CA SER A 497 -3.81 28.00 -23.19
C SER A 497 -4.84 27.31 -22.28
N TRP A 498 -5.65 26.40 -22.80
CA TRP A 498 -6.60 25.63 -21.98
C TRP A 498 -5.91 24.81 -20.89
N LYS A 499 -4.69 24.30 -21.15
CA LYS A 499 -3.88 23.58 -20.16
C LYS A 499 -3.47 24.48 -19.00
N GLU A 500 -3.05 25.72 -19.27
CA GLU A 500 -2.70 26.70 -18.25
C GLU A 500 -3.93 27.08 -17.41
N LYS A 501 -5.10 27.28 -18.04
CA LYS A 501 -6.36 27.55 -17.32
C LYS A 501 -6.76 26.40 -16.39
N ILE A 502 -6.66 25.16 -16.85
CA ILE A 502 -6.91 23.97 -16.01
C ILE A 502 -5.89 23.92 -14.86
N ARG A 503 -4.59 24.09 -15.12
CA ARG A 503 -3.55 24.11 -14.09
C ARG A 503 -3.83 25.15 -13.02
N VAL A 504 -4.16 26.38 -13.40
CA VAL A 504 -4.49 27.47 -12.47
C VAL A 504 -5.71 27.11 -11.61
N ARG A 505 -6.77 26.56 -12.23
CA ARG A 505 -7.97 26.14 -11.49
C ARG A 505 -7.65 25.04 -10.47
N LEU A 506 -6.90 24.03 -10.87
CA LEU A 506 -6.48 22.94 -9.98
C LEU A 506 -5.52 23.43 -8.89
N SER A 507 -4.59 24.32 -9.23
CA SER A 507 -3.65 24.91 -8.27
C SER A 507 -4.37 25.77 -7.22
N LYS A 508 -5.38 26.55 -7.62
CA LYS A 508 -6.25 27.28 -6.67
C LYS A 508 -7.00 26.31 -5.74
N GLY A 509 -7.55 25.21 -6.27
CA GLY A 509 -8.21 24.19 -5.46
C GLY A 509 -7.26 23.50 -4.48
N MET A 510 -6.01 23.32 -4.88
CA MET A 510 -5.02 22.58 -4.09
C MET A 510 -4.30 23.44 -3.04
N TYR A 511 -4.00 24.71 -3.36
CA TYR A 511 -3.15 25.58 -2.56
C TYR A 511 -3.81 26.92 -2.13
N GLY A 512 -5.06 27.19 -2.58
CA GLY A 512 -5.72 28.47 -2.29
C GLY A 512 -6.17 28.65 -0.84
N GLU A 513 -6.38 27.57 -0.12
CA GLU A 513 -6.80 27.58 1.28
C GLU A 513 -5.69 27.02 2.16
N GLN A 514 -4.82 27.88 2.66
CA GLN A 514 -3.74 27.55 3.60
C GLN A 514 -3.64 28.64 4.65
N VAL A 515 -3.30 28.26 5.88
CA VAL A 515 -3.00 29.20 6.96
C VAL A 515 -1.61 29.77 6.74
N SER A 516 -1.48 31.10 6.66
CA SER A 516 -0.19 31.75 6.49
C SER A 516 0.73 31.43 7.67
N LYS A 517 2.00 31.16 7.37
CA LYS A 517 3.04 31.03 8.40
C LYS A 517 3.23 32.36 9.14
N PRO A 518 3.73 32.32 10.39
CA PRO A 518 4.27 33.50 11.03
C PRO A 518 5.36 34.13 10.15
N THR A 519 5.32 35.44 9.99
CA THR A 519 6.34 36.19 9.24
C THR A 519 7.60 36.37 10.09
N GLU A 520 8.73 36.70 9.48
CA GLU A 520 9.94 37.04 10.23
C GLU A 520 9.69 38.18 11.19
N LYS A 521 8.84 39.15 10.82
CA LYS A 521 8.44 40.25 11.68
C LYS A 521 7.69 39.75 12.92
N ASP A 522 6.70 38.87 12.74
CA ASP A 522 5.96 38.26 13.84
C ASP A 522 6.92 37.49 14.80
N LEU A 523 7.93 36.82 14.26
CA LEU A 523 8.91 36.08 15.06
C LEU A 523 9.88 37.00 15.82
N LEU A 524 10.31 38.10 15.21
CA LEU A 524 11.16 39.12 15.87
C LEU A 524 10.43 39.87 16.98
N GLU A 525 9.15 40.19 16.80
CA GLU A 525 8.32 40.78 17.84
C GLU A 525 8.23 39.89 19.09
N ILE A 526 8.11 38.58 18.92
CA ILE A 526 8.10 37.61 20.02
C ILE A 526 9.45 37.54 20.72
N GLU A 527 10.57 37.59 19.97
CA GLU A 527 11.92 37.54 20.52
C GLU A 527 12.29 38.86 21.27
N GLY A 528 11.69 39.99 20.89
CA GLY A 528 11.87 41.28 21.55
C GLY A 528 11.05 41.46 22.85
N HIS A 529 10.08 40.58 23.11
CA HIS A 529 9.26 40.56 24.32
C HIS A 529 9.72 39.54 25.38
N HIS A 530 10.82 38.85 25.14
CA HIS A 530 11.50 37.96 26.08
C HIS A 530 12.88 38.51 26.43
#